data_3c8ec73deb49866929df1830d11c3be0
#
_entry.id   3c8ec73deb49866929df1830d11c3be0
#
_cell.length_a   1.000
_cell.length_b   1.000
_cell.length_c   1.000
_cell.angle_alpha   90.00
_cell.angle_beta   90.00
_cell.angle_gamma   90.00
#
_symmetry.space_group_name_H-M   'P 1'
#
loop_
_entity.id
_entity.type
_entity.pdbx_description
1 polymer ?
#
loop_
_entity_poly.entity_id
_entity_poly.type
_entity_poly.pdbx_seq_one_letter_code
_entity_poly.pdbx_strand_id
1 'polypeptide(L)'
;MRRSAWVPAMVVGLLLSSPVLQVSAASLEEQVKKLRAEIRKDVGGRLPPLPVPANNPQTKDKVKLGEALFFDPNLSSCGTVACATCHLPEKGFSDGKAASPGCQGAEGRRNAATVYQTAYLSHLFWDGRVQSLEQQALNPVVDPVEMANTWDSLLAYLQTGVHAATGKDFPEARKFYETAFGKVFDGEIATTTVAKAIAAYERTVNSLNSPFDRWVQGNDNALSAAQKKGMLVFFGRGKCSKCHNAPLFTDSDFHNIGVPNAGFEKSAQFPQNPRICKGVAPDVDPGRAEVPALHASCADVAAFKTPTLRNVALSAPYMHNGKFTTLEEAVAHYEDLAQGTITAVAGELDSDVRKGTILFGAGVGEATDVPNMVEFMKALTGSQLPGPKGGVAPPSRK
;
A
#
# COMPACT_ATOMS: atom_id res chain seq x y z
N MET A 1 -32.03 -9.03 -96.02
CA MET A 1 -31.00 -9.53 -95.16
C MET A 1 -30.02 -8.41 -94.78
N ARG A 2 -30.17 -7.75 -93.65
CA ARG A 2 -29.21 -6.77 -93.18
C ARG A 2 -28.86 -7.14 -91.74
N ARG A 3 -27.62 -7.47 -91.48
CA ARG A 3 -27.05 -7.78 -90.20
C ARG A 3 -26.68 -6.45 -89.53
N SER A 4 -27.27 -6.13 -88.38
CA SER A 4 -26.86 -5.02 -87.55
C SER A 4 -25.80 -5.49 -86.54
N ALA A 5 -24.66 -4.85 -86.58
CA ALA A 5 -23.57 -5.03 -85.62
C ALA A 5 -23.80 -4.27 -84.34
N TRP A 6 -23.73 -4.96 -83.26
CA TRP A 6 -23.72 -4.36 -81.91
C TRP A 6 -22.28 -3.98 -81.49
N VAL A 7 -22.08 -2.75 -81.07
CA VAL A 7 -20.83 -2.28 -80.52
C VAL A 7 -21.04 -2.16 -78.96
N PRO A 8 -20.24 -2.81 -78.11
CA PRO A 8 -20.37 -2.63 -76.68
C PRO A 8 -19.69 -1.32 -76.25
N ALA A 9 -20.41 -0.47 -75.49
CA ALA A 9 -19.88 0.72 -74.84
C ALA A 9 -19.04 0.30 -73.63
N MET A 10 -17.75 0.62 -73.65
CA MET A 10 -16.85 0.52 -72.51
C MET A 10 -17.14 1.64 -71.53
N VAL A 11 -17.71 1.30 -70.35
CA VAL A 11 -17.83 2.25 -69.22
C VAL A 11 -16.50 2.19 -68.45
N VAL A 12 -15.67 3.22 -68.64
CA VAL A 12 -14.48 3.43 -67.81
C VAL A 12 -14.92 4.04 -66.47
N GLY A 13 -15.04 3.17 -65.44
CA GLY A 13 -15.29 3.61 -64.08
C GLY A 13 -14.03 4.25 -63.48
N LEU A 14 -14.00 5.57 -63.38
CA LEU A 14 -12.99 6.25 -62.54
C LEU A 14 -13.30 5.93 -61.09
N LEU A 15 -12.49 5.04 -60.48
CA LEU A 15 -12.41 4.88 -59.03
C LEU A 15 -11.68 6.09 -58.47
N LEU A 16 -12.42 7.08 -58.00
CA LEU A 16 -11.90 8.13 -57.14
C LEU A 16 -11.55 7.47 -55.79
N SER A 17 -10.30 7.08 -55.59
CA SER A 17 -9.79 6.72 -54.30
C SER A 17 -9.65 7.99 -53.46
N SER A 18 -10.66 8.26 -52.66
CA SER A 18 -10.54 9.27 -51.57
C SER A 18 -9.40 8.87 -50.68
N PRO A 19 -8.43 9.74 -50.39
CA PRO A 19 -7.42 9.43 -49.39
C PRO A 19 -8.16 9.38 -48.02
N VAL A 20 -8.33 8.17 -47.50
CA VAL A 20 -8.66 7.99 -46.09
C VAL A 20 -7.46 8.56 -45.34
N LEU A 21 -7.63 9.74 -44.73
CA LEU A 21 -6.70 10.28 -43.77
C LEU A 21 -6.58 9.23 -42.65
N GLN A 22 -5.57 8.35 -42.75
CA GLN A 22 -5.14 7.54 -41.64
C GLN A 22 -4.56 8.50 -40.61
N VAL A 23 -5.38 8.86 -39.62
CA VAL A 23 -4.86 9.45 -38.39
C VAL A 23 -3.94 8.40 -37.79
N SER A 24 -2.65 8.56 -38.00
CA SER A 24 -1.63 7.69 -37.44
C SER A 24 -1.77 7.76 -35.93
N ALA A 25 -2.14 6.64 -35.31
CA ALA A 25 -2.07 6.54 -33.85
C ALA A 25 -0.64 6.89 -33.42
N ALA A 26 -0.49 7.80 -32.46
CA ALA A 26 0.82 8.18 -31.94
C ALA A 26 1.61 6.93 -31.53
N SER A 27 2.90 6.89 -31.84
CA SER A 27 3.76 5.76 -31.47
C SER A 27 3.78 5.58 -29.95
N LEU A 28 4.11 4.38 -29.47
CA LEU A 28 4.24 4.10 -28.03
C LEU A 28 5.16 5.13 -27.36
N GLU A 29 6.28 5.47 -27.99
CA GLU A 29 7.25 6.40 -27.45
C GLU A 29 6.71 7.84 -27.38
N GLU A 30 5.91 8.29 -28.32
CA GLU A 30 5.26 9.61 -28.30
C GLU A 30 4.24 9.70 -27.18
N GLN A 31 3.39 8.67 -26.99
CA GLN A 31 2.42 8.59 -25.91
C GLN A 31 3.12 8.64 -24.55
N VAL A 32 4.20 7.87 -24.39
CA VAL A 32 4.99 7.78 -23.16
C VAL A 32 5.69 9.12 -22.86
N LYS A 33 6.24 9.83 -23.89
CA LYS A 33 6.82 11.16 -23.69
C LYS A 33 5.79 12.21 -23.25
N LYS A 34 4.60 12.17 -23.84
CA LYS A 34 3.49 13.05 -23.43
C LYS A 34 3.11 12.81 -21.98
N LEU A 35 2.89 11.56 -21.59
CA LEU A 35 2.56 11.20 -20.21
C LEU A 35 3.64 11.62 -19.22
N ARG A 36 4.94 11.47 -19.57
CA ARG A 36 6.03 11.96 -18.72
C ARG A 36 5.94 13.47 -18.48
N ALA A 37 5.65 14.23 -19.53
CA ALA A 37 5.54 15.68 -19.42
C ALA A 37 4.38 16.08 -18.50
N GLU A 38 3.24 15.38 -18.58
CA GLU A 38 2.08 15.57 -17.70
C GLU A 38 2.45 15.24 -16.25
N ILE A 39 3.01 14.07 -15.96
CA ILE A 39 3.43 13.67 -14.61
C ILE A 39 4.45 14.66 -14.02
N ARG A 40 5.41 15.12 -14.82
CA ARG A 40 6.40 16.12 -14.35
C ARG A 40 5.78 17.47 -14.02
N LYS A 41 4.79 17.90 -14.79
CA LYS A 41 4.07 19.15 -14.55
C LYS A 41 3.28 19.06 -13.23
N ASP A 42 2.61 17.95 -13.00
CA ASP A 42 1.68 17.81 -11.86
C ASP A 42 2.42 17.56 -10.53
N VAL A 43 3.48 16.76 -10.54
CA VAL A 43 4.15 16.30 -9.31
C VAL A 43 5.66 16.54 -9.27
N GLY A 44 6.23 17.26 -10.23
CA GLY A 44 7.66 17.55 -10.28
C GLY A 44 8.56 16.33 -10.51
N GLY A 45 7.99 15.13 -10.67
CA GLY A 45 8.70 13.89 -10.96
C GLY A 45 9.56 13.32 -9.82
N ARG A 46 9.38 13.80 -8.59
CA ARG A 46 10.11 13.34 -7.39
C ARG A 46 9.17 13.30 -6.19
N LEU A 47 9.53 12.50 -5.20
CA LEU A 47 8.87 12.60 -3.90
C LEU A 47 9.09 13.99 -3.29
N PRO A 48 8.11 14.54 -2.58
CA PRO A 48 8.30 15.77 -1.82
C PRO A 48 9.37 15.58 -0.73
N PRO A 49 9.87 16.67 -0.13
CA PRO A 49 10.74 16.57 1.04
C PRO A 49 10.11 15.70 2.12
N LEU A 50 10.93 14.92 2.83
CA LEU A 50 10.46 14.05 3.90
C LEU A 50 9.74 14.87 4.97
N PRO A 51 8.47 14.55 5.30
CA PRO A 51 7.75 15.25 6.37
C PRO A 51 8.37 14.91 7.74
N VAL A 52 8.90 15.92 8.42
CA VAL A 52 9.46 15.79 9.77
C VAL A 52 8.73 16.74 10.69
N PRO A 53 7.96 16.26 11.70
CA PRO A 53 7.27 17.11 12.65
C PRO A 53 8.24 17.93 13.50
N ALA A 54 7.93 19.20 13.74
CA ALA A 54 8.78 20.10 14.54
C ALA A 54 9.01 19.58 15.97
N ASN A 55 8.01 18.88 16.54
CA ASN A 55 8.09 18.31 17.89
C ASN A 55 8.76 16.91 17.93
N ASN A 56 9.22 16.40 16.78
CA ASN A 56 9.99 15.17 16.68
C ASN A 56 11.09 15.29 15.59
N PRO A 57 12.09 16.17 15.76
CA PRO A 57 13.16 16.35 14.79
C PRO A 57 13.96 15.07 14.59
N GLN A 58 14.37 14.82 13.33
CA GLN A 58 15.10 13.64 12.94
C GLN A 58 16.58 13.74 13.31
N THR A 59 17.10 12.78 14.07
CA THR A 59 18.53 12.65 14.37
C THR A 59 19.00 11.22 14.18
N LYS A 60 20.28 11.03 13.88
CA LYS A 60 20.86 9.68 13.68
C LYS A 60 20.71 8.80 14.92
N ASP A 61 20.86 9.37 16.11
CA ASP A 61 20.77 8.60 17.35
C ASP A 61 19.34 8.19 17.68
N LYS A 62 18.36 9.09 17.40
CA LYS A 62 16.94 8.78 17.53
C LYS A 62 16.51 7.68 16.55
N VAL A 63 16.98 7.72 15.31
CA VAL A 63 16.72 6.66 14.32
C VAL A 63 17.28 5.32 14.80
N LYS A 64 18.51 5.28 15.35
CA LYS A 64 19.08 4.04 15.89
C LYS A 64 18.30 3.50 17.09
N LEU A 65 17.85 4.38 17.99
CA LEU A 65 16.98 3.98 19.10
C LEU A 65 15.65 3.42 18.58
N GLY A 66 15.03 4.09 17.60
CA GLY A 66 13.80 3.64 16.98
C GLY A 66 13.95 2.30 16.24
N GLU A 67 15.08 2.09 15.55
CA GLU A 67 15.41 0.82 14.94
C GLU A 67 15.49 -0.30 15.99
N ALA A 68 16.21 -0.08 17.09
CA ALA A 68 16.31 -1.06 18.18
C ALA A 68 14.93 -1.41 18.75
N LEU A 69 14.08 -0.42 18.99
CA LEU A 69 12.71 -0.62 19.48
C LEU A 69 11.83 -1.38 18.46
N PHE A 70 11.93 -1.05 17.17
CA PHE A 70 11.17 -1.69 16.11
C PHE A 70 11.47 -3.18 15.97
N PHE A 71 12.70 -3.59 16.27
CA PHE A 71 13.15 -4.98 16.20
C PHE A 71 13.17 -5.71 17.55
N ASP A 72 12.78 -5.09 18.67
CA ASP A 72 12.80 -5.73 19.99
C ASP A 72 11.51 -6.52 20.28
N PRO A 73 11.56 -7.86 20.30
CA PRO A 73 10.40 -8.69 20.61
C PRO A 73 9.96 -8.60 22.08
N ASN A 74 10.84 -8.14 22.98
CA ASN A 74 10.53 -8.00 24.40
C ASN A 74 9.59 -6.83 24.68
N LEU A 75 9.26 -6.02 23.67
CA LEU A 75 8.20 -5.00 23.79
C LEU A 75 6.80 -5.63 23.81
N SER A 76 6.63 -6.89 23.42
CA SER A 76 5.35 -7.62 23.51
C SER A 76 5.18 -8.35 24.83
N SER A 77 3.96 -8.65 25.24
CA SER A 77 3.70 -9.42 26.46
C SER A 77 4.29 -10.84 26.44
N CYS A 78 4.38 -11.44 25.27
CA CYS A 78 4.92 -12.78 25.07
C CYS A 78 6.44 -12.81 24.86
N GLY A 79 7.11 -11.67 24.67
CA GLY A 79 8.56 -11.59 24.42
C GLY A 79 9.00 -12.17 23.07
N THR A 80 8.07 -12.29 22.10
CA THR A 80 8.34 -12.94 20.80
C THR A 80 7.84 -12.16 19.60
N VAL A 81 7.05 -11.10 19.80
CA VAL A 81 6.46 -10.28 18.75
C VAL A 81 7.06 -8.88 18.80
N ALA A 82 7.67 -8.44 17.71
CA ALA A 82 8.17 -7.09 17.47
C ALA A 82 7.38 -6.43 16.32
N CYS A 83 7.54 -5.12 16.09
CA CYS A 83 7.04 -4.49 14.86
C CYS A 83 7.57 -5.24 13.62
N ALA A 84 8.87 -5.59 13.63
CA ALA A 84 9.52 -6.36 12.57
C ALA A 84 8.97 -7.78 12.38
N THR A 85 8.18 -8.33 13.30
CA THR A 85 7.54 -9.64 13.12
C THR A 85 6.47 -9.61 12.04
N CYS A 86 5.72 -8.50 11.97
CA CYS A 86 4.69 -8.25 10.97
C CYS A 86 5.18 -7.38 9.82
N HIS A 87 6.30 -6.66 10.00
CA HIS A 87 6.88 -5.76 9.01
C HIS A 87 8.33 -6.17 8.68
N LEU A 88 8.48 -7.32 8.01
CA LEU A 88 9.76 -7.92 7.63
C LEU A 88 10.42 -7.14 6.47
N PRO A 89 11.63 -6.61 6.64
CA PRO A 89 12.32 -5.86 5.57
C PRO A 89 12.44 -6.63 4.25
N GLU A 90 12.74 -7.93 4.33
CA GLU A 90 12.90 -8.81 3.17
C GLU A 90 11.59 -9.13 2.43
N LYS A 91 10.44 -8.80 3.03
CA LYS A 91 9.11 -8.91 2.44
C LYS A 91 8.46 -7.55 2.15
N GLY A 92 9.29 -6.54 1.88
CA GLY A 92 8.78 -5.20 1.61
C GLY A 92 8.14 -4.53 2.83
N PHE A 93 8.58 -4.87 4.04
CA PHE A 93 7.99 -4.43 5.31
C PHE A 93 6.50 -4.82 5.46
N SER A 94 6.13 -6.00 4.98
CA SER A 94 4.94 -6.78 5.26
C SER A 94 5.38 -8.14 5.84
N ASP A 95 4.48 -9.10 6.09
CA ASP A 95 4.87 -10.42 6.57
C ASP A 95 4.58 -11.56 5.58
N GLY A 96 3.88 -11.24 4.49
CA GLY A 96 3.48 -12.22 3.47
C GLY A 96 2.33 -13.11 3.90
N LYS A 97 1.48 -12.65 4.81
CA LYS A 97 0.30 -13.37 5.33
C LYS A 97 -0.96 -12.55 5.17
N ALA A 98 -2.10 -13.22 5.06
CA ALA A 98 -3.40 -12.55 5.01
C ALA A 98 -3.72 -11.82 6.31
N ALA A 99 -3.38 -12.45 7.44
CA ALA A 99 -3.42 -11.86 8.77
C ALA A 99 -2.15 -12.24 9.53
N SER A 100 -1.61 -11.30 10.29
CA SER A 100 -0.35 -11.48 11.03
C SER A 100 -0.59 -12.24 12.33
N PRO A 101 0.33 -13.14 12.74
CA PRO A 101 0.26 -13.77 14.05
C PRO A 101 0.68 -12.78 15.14
N GLY A 102 -0.13 -12.66 16.17
CA GLY A 102 0.20 -11.94 17.40
C GLY A 102 0.67 -12.84 18.54
N CYS A 103 0.67 -12.29 19.76
CA CYS A 103 1.03 -13.02 20.95
C CYS A 103 0.08 -14.19 21.23
N GLN A 104 0.62 -15.30 21.74
CA GLN A 104 -0.14 -16.49 22.18
C GLN A 104 -0.98 -17.15 21.09
N GLY A 105 -0.62 -16.98 19.82
CA GLY A 105 -1.34 -17.53 18.69
C GLY A 105 -2.59 -16.76 18.30
N ALA A 106 -2.76 -15.54 18.82
CA ALA A 106 -3.76 -14.62 18.31
C ALA A 106 -3.50 -14.31 16.83
N GLU A 107 -4.54 -14.02 16.09
CA GLU A 107 -4.46 -13.64 14.68
C GLU A 107 -4.97 -12.22 14.49
N GLY A 108 -4.20 -11.41 13.77
CA GLY A 108 -4.55 -10.05 13.42
C GLY A 108 -5.82 -9.97 12.58
N ARG A 109 -6.44 -8.81 12.57
CA ARG A 109 -7.72 -8.61 11.88
C ARG A 109 -7.57 -8.25 10.41
N ARG A 110 -6.39 -7.78 9.99
CA ARG A 110 -6.10 -7.30 8.64
C ARG A 110 -4.67 -7.62 8.25
N ASN A 111 -4.41 -7.57 6.96
CA ASN A 111 -3.07 -7.73 6.39
C ASN A 111 -2.11 -6.65 6.90
N ALA A 112 -0.86 -7.03 7.17
CA ALA A 112 0.21 -6.09 7.53
C ALA A 112 0.60 -5.25 6.31
N ALA A 113 0.13 -4.01 6.27
CA ALA A 113 0.51 -3.07 5.22
C ALA A 113 2.01 -2.75 5.27
N THR A 114 2.60 -2.47 4.12
CA THR A 114 4.01 -2.04 4.06
C THR A 114 4.28 -0.79 4.88
N VAL A 115 5.47 -0.70 5.50
CA VAL A 115 5.96 0.53 6.15
C VAL A 115 6.65 1.48 5.15
N TYR A 116 6.90 1.04 3.91
CA TYR A 116 7.49 1.92 2.91
C TYR A 116 6.66 3.18 2.69
N GLN A 117 7.31 4.33 2.68
CA GLN A 117 6.75 5.67 2.44
C GLN A 117 5.64 6.12 3.41
N THR A 118 5.42 5.45 4.54
CA THR A 118 4.34 5.79 5.49
C THR A 118 4.47 7.21 6.06
N ALA A 119 5.68 7.76 6.11
CA ALA A 119 5.91 9.15 6.52
C ALA A 119 5.18 10.19 5.68
N TYR A 120 4.83 9.87 4.44
CA TYR A 120 4.15 10.77 3.51
C TYR A 120 2.63 10.64 3.54
N LEU A 121 2.09 9.64 4.24
CA LEU A 121 0.66 9.36 4.27
C LEU A 121 -0.05 10.24 5.30
N SER A 122 -1.22 10.77 4.94
CA SER A 122 -2.05 11.59 5.82
C SER A 122 -2.82 10.76 6.86
N HIS A 123 -3.03 9.48 6.57
CA HIS A 123 -3.74 8.53 7.41
C HIS A 123 -2.98 7.20 7.45
N LEU A 124 -2.96 6.55 8.61
CA LEU A 124 -2.32 5.27 8.83
C LEU A 124 -3.34 4.24 9.33
N PHE A 125 -2.99 2.96 9.23
CA PHE A 125 -3.90 1.81 9.24
C PHE A 125 -4.83 1.77 8.01
N TRP A 126 -5.46 0.63 7.76
CA TRP A 126 -6.40 0.47 6.67
C TRP A 126 -7.67 1.32 6.81
N ASP A 127 -8.13 1.54 8.05
CA ASP A 127 -9.28 2.37 8.40
C ASP A 127 -8.95 3.86 8.59
N GLY A 128 -7.67 4.23 8.60
CA GLY A 128 -7.22 5.60 8.73
C GLY A 128 -7.44 6.24 10.11
N ARG A 129 -7.52 5.44 11.17
CA ARG A 129 -7.85 5.90 12.52
C ARG A 129 -6.81 6.82 13.18
N VAL A 130 -5.60 6.93 12.62
CA VAL A 130 -4.54 7.84 13.11
C VAL A 130 -3.86 8.59 11.97
N GLN A 131 -3.24 9.74 12.27
CA GLN A 131 -2.72 10.67 11.28
C GLN A 131 -1.21 10.93 11.41
N SER A 132 -0.51 10.21 12.28
CA SER A 132 0.95 10.32 12.41
C SER A 132 1.58 8.99 12.79
N LEU A 133 2.85 8.81 12.44
CA LEU A 133 3.63 7.62 12.84
C LEU A 133 3.73 7.50 14.35
N GLU A 134 3.84 8.63 15.07
CA GLU A 134 3.85 8.66 16.53
C GLU A 134 2.56 8.10 17.13
N GLN A 135 1.41 8.43 16.56
CA GLN A 135 0.12 7.89 17.00
C GLN A 135 -0.02 6.41 16.60
N GLN A 136 0.49 6.03 15.42
CA GLN A 136 0.43 4.65 14.95
C GLN A 136 1.22 3.73 15.88
N ALA A 137 2.45 4.09 16.26
CA ALA A 137 3.33 3.29 17.11
C ALA A 137 2.73 2.99 18.51
N LEU A 138 1.73 3.75 18.95
CA LEU A 138 1.07 3.53 20.25
C LEU A 138 0.11 2.33 20.25
N ASN A 139 -0.45 1.98 19.09
CA ASN A 139 -1.58 1.04 19.00
C ASN A 139 -1.15 -0.44 19.09
N PRO A 140 -0.17 -0.94 18.31
CA PRO A 140 0.20 -2.35 18.28
C PRO A 140 0.61 -2.90 19.66
N VAL A 141 1.20 -2.05 20.50
CA VAL A 141 1.67 -2.43 21.83
C VAL A 141 0.52 -2.94 22.71
N VAL A 142 -0.63 -2.26 22.66
CA VAL A 142 -1.77 -2.58 23.51
C VAL A 142 -2.85 -3.40 22.82
N ASP A 143 -2.72 -3.64 21.52
CA ASP A 143 -3.70 -4.45 20.80
C ASP A 143 -3.57 -5.93 21.23
N PRO A 144 -4.66 -6.54 21.75
CA PRO A 144 -4.64 -7.90 22.28
C PRO A 144 -4.38 -8.97 21.21
N VAL A 145 -4.63 -8.67 19.93
CA VAL A 145 -4.35 -9.60 18.82
C VAL A 145 -3.01 -9.34 18.14
N GLU A 146 -2.21 -8.37 18.63
CA GLU A 146 -0.87 -8.07 18.14
C GLU A 146 0.18 -8.31 19.25
N MET A 147 0.65 -7.26 19.93
CA MET A 147 1.70 -7.35 20.96
C MET A 147 1.14 -7.62 22.37
N ALA A 148 -0.16 -7.41 22.61
CA ALA A 148 -0.91 -7.74 23.81
C ALA A 148 -0.26 -7.28 25.13
N ASN A 149 0.49 -6.16 25.12
CA ASN A 149 1.20 -5.64 26.28
C ASN A 149 0.47 -4.42 26.89
N THR A 150 0.98 -3.93 28.00
CA THR A 150 0.61 -2.62 28.57
C THR A 150 1.79 -1.66 28.48
N TRP A 151 1.50 -0.37 28.41
CA TRP A 151 2.56 0.65 28.42
C TRP A 151 3.40 0.60 29.69
N ASP A 152 2.78 0.37 30.84
CA ASP A 152 3.48 0.27 32.12
C ASP A 152 4.48 -0.88 32.13
N SER A 153 4.09 -2.07 31.63
CA SER A 153 4.96 -3.23 31.55
C SER A 153 6.12 -3.00 30.56
N LEU A 154 5.84 -2.41 29.39
CA LEU A 154 6.86 -2.10 28.39
C LEU A 154 7.87 -1.06 28.93
N LEU A 155 7.41 0.02 29.57
CA LEU A 155 8.29 1.04 30.13
C LEU A 155 9.14 0.48 31.28
N ALA A 156 8.57 -0.36 32.12
CA ALA A 156 9.30 -1.06 33.17
C ALA A 156 10.43 -1.93 32.58
N TYR A 157 10.16 -2.68 31.49
CA TYR A 157 11.20 -3.45 30.79
C TYR A 157 12.34 -2.55 30.26
N LEU A 158 12.02 -1.45 29.61
CA LEU A 158 13.04 -0.53 29.07
C LEU A 158 13.92 0.08 30.18
N GLN A 159 13.33 0.32 31.37
CA GLN A 159 14.03 0.90 32.52
C GLN A 159 14.85 -0.13 33.32
N THR A 160 14.32 -1.32 33.50
CA THR A 160 14.89 -2.33 34.39
C THR A 160 15.62 -3.46 33.68
N GLY A 161 15.31 -3.72 32.40
CA GLY A 161 15.75 -4.90 31.64
C GLY A 161 14.97 -6.17 31.99
N VAL A 162 13.99 -6.10 32.91
CA VAL A 162 13.23 -7.29 33.33
C VAL A 162 11.92 -7.35 32.56
N HIS A 163 11.72 -8.45 31.83
CA HIS A 163 10.47 -8.68 31.10
C HIS A 163 9.39 -9.23 32.04
N ALA A 164 8.35 -8.44 32.28
CA ALA A 164 7.37 -8.71 33.34
C ALA A 164 6.68 -10.08 33.23
N ALA A 165 6.21 -10.46 32.03
CA ALA A 165 5.46 -11.71 31.86
C ALA A 165 6.33 -12.96 31.87
N THR A 166 7.62 -12.87 31.47
CA THR A 166 8.52 -14.04 31.42
C THR A 166 9.48 -14.13 32.61
N GLY A 167 9.62 -13.05 33.38
CA GLY A 167 10.58 -12.92 34.47
C GLY A 167 12.05 -12.92 34.02
N LYS A 168 12.32 -12.87 32.71
CA LYS A 168 13.70 -12.86 32.18
C LYS A 168 14.33 -11.49 32.38
N ASP A 169 15.60 -11.48 32.78
CA ASP A 169 16.44 -10.30 32.93
C ASP A 169 17.37 -10.14 31.72
N PHE A 170 17.41 -8.92 31.17
CA PHE A 170 18.21 -8.53 29.99
C PHE A 170 19.08 -7.30 30.37
N PRO A 171 20.13 -7.45 31.18
CA PRO A 171 20.93 -6.34 31.67
C PRO A 171 21.59 -5.52 30.56
N GLU A 172 21.95 -6.17 29.44
CA GLU A 172 22.51 -5.47 28.28
C GLU A 172 21.46 -4.59 27.58
N ALA A 173 20.19 -5.05 27.52
CA ALA A 173 19.08 -4.23 26.98
C ALA A 173 18.85 -2.99 27.86
N ARG A 174 18.83 -3.18 29.20
CA ARG A 174 18.73 -2.05 30.15
C ARG A 174 19.81 -1.01 29.90
N LYS A 175 21.08 -1.43 29.91
CA LYS A 175 22.24 -0.56 29.67
C LYS A 175 22.16 0.18 28.34
N PHE A 176 21.74 -0.54 27.29
CA PHE A 176 21.57 0.04 25.96
C PHE A 176 20.49 1.12 25.98
N TYR A 177 19.28 0.81 26.49
CA TYR A 177 18.17 1.77 26.49
C TYR A 177 18.44 2.96 27.42
N GLU A 178 18.99 2.75 28.61
CA GLU A 178 19.42 3.83 29.50
C GLU A 178 20.36 4.82 28.78
N THR A 179 21.40 4.29 28.11
CA THR A 179 22.34 5.11 27.34
C THR A 179 21.68 5.82 26.15
N ALA A 180 20.84 5.11 25.39
CA ALA A 180 20.24 5.63 24.18
C ALA A 180 19.18 6.70 24.48
N PHE A 181 18.31 6.48 25.47
CA PHE A 181 17.34 7.48 25.93
C PHE A 181 18.04 8.67 26.62
N GLY A 182 19.13 8.42 27.37
CA GLY A 182 19.97 9.49 27.93
C GLY A 182 20.49 10.44 26.86
N LYS A 183 20.91 9.90 25.71
CA LYS A 183 21.45 10.69 24.61
C LYS A 183 20.40 11.43 23.78
N VAL A 184 19.19 10.88 23.66
CA VAL A 184 18.16 11.34 22.70
C VAL A 184 17.06 12.16 23.37
N PHE A 185 16.71 11.82 24.63
CA PHE A 185 15.59 12.36 25.37
C PHE A 185 15.94 12.73 26.82
N ASP A 186 17.22 13.04 27.08
CA ASP A 186 17.69 13.41 28.42
C ASP A 186 17.35 12.39 29.52
N GLY A 187 17.24 11.10 29.12
CA GLY A 187 16.91 9.98 30.00
C GLY A 187 15.40 9.71 30.18
N GLU A 188 14.54 10.49 29.57
CA GLU A 188 13.10 10.28 29.66
C GLU A 188 12.67 9.02 28.89
N ILE A 189 12.23 7.98 29.62
CA ILE A 189 11.63 6.75 29.07
C ILE A 189 10.12 6.82 29.34
N ALA A 190 9.37 7.25 28.35
CA ALA A 190 7.93 7.44 28.40
C ALA A 190 7.27 6.95 27.11
N THR A 191 5.97 6.71 27.17
CA THR A 191 5.16 6.29 25.99
C THR A 191 5.39 7.20 24.80
N THR A 192 5.44 8.51 25.02
CA THR A 192 5.64 9.50 23.94
C THR A 192 7.03 9.47 23.35
N THR A 193 8.09 9.26 24.16
CA THR A 193 9.49 9.21 23.68
C THR A 193 9.78 7.91 22.94
N VAL A 194 9.19 6.78 23.39
CA VAL A 194 9.23 5.49 22.66
C VAL A 194 8.57 5.64 21.30
N ALA A 195 7.35 6.16 21.24
CA ALA A 195 6.63 6.38 19.97
C ALA A 195 7.39 7.34 19.03
N LYS A 196 7.96 8.41 19.53
CA LYS A 196 8.80 9.34 18.75
C LYS A 196 10.04 8.67 18.18
N ALA A 197 10.68 7.76 18.92
CA ALA A 197 11.84 7.04 18.43
C ALA A 197 11.47 6.05 17.32
N ILE A 198 10.43 5.23 17.52
CA ILE A 198 9.93 4.30 16.50
C ILE A 198 9.56 5.07 15.23
N ALA A 199 8.77 6.13 15.32
CA ALA A 199 8.39 6.99 14.20
C ALA A 199 9.60 7.59 13.47
N ALA A 200 10.67 7.94 14.19
CA ALA A 200 11.90 8.44 13.56
C ALA A 200 12.61 7.37 12.73
N TYR A 201 12.60 6.12 13.14
CA TYR A 201 13.09 5.00 12.34
C TYR A 201 12.19 4.78 11.11
N GLU A 202 10.88 4.67 11.29
CA GLU A 202 9.91 4.44 10.20
C GLU A 202 10.00 5.52 9.11
N ARG A 203 10.29 6.78 9.47
CA ARG A 203 10.56 7.86 8.50
C ARG A 203 11.76 7.59 7.60
N THR A 204 12.67 6.72 7.98
CA THR A 204 13.80 6.32 7.12
C THR A 204 13.44 5.19 6.17
N VAL A 205 12.31 4.52 6.39
CA VAL A 205 11.87 3.37 5.59
C VAL A 205 11.28 3.87 4.26
N ASN A 206 12.16 4.31 3.38
CA ASN A 206 11.82 4.82 2.05
C ASN A 206 12.55 4.04 0.98
N SER A 207 11.81 3.46 0.05
CA SER A 207 12.36 2.81 -1.14
C SER A 207 12.23 3.76 -2.32
N LEU A 208 13.37 4.20 -2.84
CA LEU A 208 13.49 5.21 -3.89
C LEU A 208 14.21 4.62 -5.11
N ASN A 209 14.30 5.43 -6.17
CA ASN A 209 15.05 5.07 -7.37
C ASN A 209 14.52 3.83 -8.10
N SER A 210 13.18 3.66 -8.11
CA SER A 210 12.53 2.63 -8.92
C SER A 210 12.78 2.83 -10.42
N PRO A 211 12.56 1.82 -11.29
CA PRO A 211 12.56 2.03 -12.73
C PRO A 211 11.67 3.19 -13.17
N PHE A 212 10.48 3.32 -12.57
CA PHE A 212 9.58 4.46 -12.82
C PHE A 212 10.23 5.80 -12.43
N ASP A 213 10.87 5.90 -11.26
CA ASP A 213 11.53 7.14 -10.82
C ASP A 213 12.63 7.56 -11.80
N ARG A 214 13.45 6.61 -12.24
CA ARG A 214 14.52 6.89 -13.22
C ARG A 214 13.94 7.30 -14.57
N TRP A 215 12.85 6.67 -15.00
CA TRP A 215 12.18 7.05 -16.24
C TRP A 215 11.60 8.47 -16.15
N VAL A 216 10.89 8.82 -15.08
CA VAL A 216 10.37 10.17 -14.87
C VAL A 216 11.52 11.19 -14.89
N GLN A 217 12.69 10.86 -14.34
CA GLN A 217 13.86 11.72 -14.34
C GLN A 217 14.58 11.82 -15.69
N GLY A 218 14.17 11.07 -16.72
CA GLY A 218 14.64 11.21 -18.08
C GLY A 218 15.40 10.01 -18.65
N ASN A 219 15.51 8.90 -17.91
CA ASN A 219 16.12 7.68 -18.45
C ASN A 219 15.07 6.90 -19.26
N ASP A 220 15.07 7.08 -20.59
CA ASP A 220 14.12 6.44 -21.50
C ASP A 220 14.20 4.89 -21.49
N ASN A 221 15.34 4.35 -21.10
CA ASN A 221 15.60 2.91 -21.07
C ASN A 221 15.27 2.28 -19.69
N ALA A 222 14.78 3.05 -18.72
CA ALA A 222 14.47 2.54 -17.40
C ALA A 222 13.25 1.64 -17.34
N LEU A 223 12.34 1.75 -18.33
CA LEU A 223 11.15 0.94 -18.46
C LEU A 223 11.20 0.07 -19.72
N SER A 224 10.82 -1.20 -19.60
CA SER A 224 10.60 -2.10 -20.74
C SER A 224 9.37 -1.68 -21.56
N ALA A 225 9.22 -2.23 -22.76
CA ALA A 225 8.05 -1.97 -23.59
C ALA A 225 6.74 -2.42 -22.90
N ALA A 226 6.73 -3.56 -22.21
CA ALA A 226 5.58 -4.04 -21.45
C ALA A 226 5.23 -3.07 -20.30
N GLN A 227 6.23 -2.60 -19.55
CA GLN A 227 6.06 -1.63 -18.48
C GLN A 227 5.52 -0.28 -18.99
N LYS A 228 6.00 0.19 -20.14
CA LYS A 228 5.47 1.40 -20.80
C LYS A 228 4.02 1.23 -21.23
N LYS A 229 3.65 0.09 -21.82
CA LYS A 229 2.26 -0.21 -22.17
C LYS A 229 1.37 -0.26 -20.95
N GLY A 230 1.76 -0.99 -19.90
CA GLY A 230 1.01 -1.05 -18.65
C GLY A 230 0.84 0.31 -17.98
N MET A 231 1.87 1.15 -18.02
CA MET A 231 1.81 2.52 -17.53
C MET A 231 0.77 3.36 -18.29
N LEU A 232 0.70 3.25 -19.62
CA LEU A 232 -0.34 3.95 -20.40
C LEU A 232 -1.75 3.47 -20.07
N VAL A 233 -1.93 2.18 -19.77
CA VAL A 233 -3.23 1.67 -19.30
C VAL A 233 -3.55 2.24 -17.93
N PHE A 234 -2.60 2.19 -16.99
CA PHE A 234 -2.75 2.65 -15.62
C PHE A 234 -3.16 4.14 -15.50
N PHE A 235 -2.47 5.03 -16.23
CA PHE A 235 -2.76 6.46 -16.25
C PHE A 235 -3.89 6.85 -17.22
N GLY A 236 -4.23 5.96 -18.15
CA GLY A 236 -5.25 6.20 -19.19
C GLY A 236 -6.58 5.50 -18.92
N ARG A 237 -6.92 4.54 -19.79
CA ARG A 237 -8.25 3.89 -19.79
C ARG A 237 -8.54 3.07 -18.53
N GLY A 238 -7.52 2.53 -17.86
CA GLY A 238 -7.65 1.81 -16.60
C GLY A 238 -8.01 2.69 -15.41
N LYS A 239 -7.79 4.01 -15.51
CA LYS A 239 -8.12 5.01 -14.48
C LYS A 239 -7.53 4.75 -13.09
N CYS A 240 -6.57 3.83 -12.96
CA CYS A 240 -5.96 3.46 -11.67
C CYS A 240 -5.32 4.66 -10.96
N SER A 241 -4.79 5.61 -11.76
CA SER A 241 -4.17 6.83 -11.26
C SER A 241 -5.15 7.83 -10.61
N LYS A 242 -6.45 7.60 -10.64
CA LYS A 242 -7.42 8.42 -9.90
C LYS A 242 -7.25 8.27 -8.40
N CYS A 243 -7.11 7.04 -7.92
CA CYS A 243 -6.84 6.73 -6.52
C CYS A 243 -5.34 6.53 -6.27
N HIS A 244 -4.64 5.89 -7.22
CA HIS A 244 -3.18 5.64 -7.11
C HIS A 244 -2.37 6.66 -7.91
N ASN A 245 -2.46 7.94 -7.53
CA ASN A 245 -1.75 9.01 -8.25
C ASN A 245 -0.26 9.07 -7.88
N ALA A 246 0.56 9.47 -8.86
CA ALA A 246 1.99 9.73 -8.62
C ALA A 246 2.17 10.97 -7.72
N PRO A 247 3.26 11.11 -6.97
CA PRO A 247 4.44 10.25 -6.98
C PRO A 247 4.38 9.09 -5.97
N LEU A 248 3.39 9.07 -5.06
CA LEU A 248 3.25 8.07 -4.00
C LEU A 248 2.40 6.88 -4.43
N PHE A 249 1.66 6.99 -5.53
CA PHE A 249 0.70 5.99 -5.98
C PHE A 249 -0.38 5.68 -4.93
N THR A 250 -0.88 6.74 -4.33
CA THR A 250 -2.01 6.78 -3.39
C THR A 250 -2.53 8.21 -3.29
N ASP A 251 -3.83 8.38 -3.12
CA ASP A 251 -4.47 9.64 -2.73
C ASP A 251 -4.61 9.74 -1.20
N SER A 252 -4.34 8.65 -0.47
CA SER A 252 -4.57 8.50 0.98
C SER A 252 -6.04 8.69 1.37
N ASP A 253 -6.97 8.59 0.42
CA ASP A 253 -8.41 8.65 0.65
C ASP A 253 -9.00 7.23 0.83
N PHE A 254 -10.31 7.12 1.02
CA PHE A 254 -10.98 5.88 1.41
C PHE A 254 -11.98 5.47 0.36
N HIS A 255 -11.86 4.22 -0.10
CA HIS A 255 -12.68 3.68 -1.17
C HIS A 255 -13.19 2.29 -0.83
N ASN A 256 -14.48 2.04 -1.06
CA ASN A 256 -15.04 0.71 -1.07
C ASN A 256 -14.91 0.14 -2.48
N ILE A 257 -14.02 -0.80 -2.66
CA ILE A 257 -13.75 -1.47 -3.93
C ILE A 257 -14.30 -2.90 -3.95
N GLY A 258 -15.24 -3.24 -3.07
CA GLY A 258 -15.97 -4.51 -3.08
C GLY A 258 -15.09 -5.74 -2.90
N VAL A 259 -14.02 -5.67 -2.11
CA VAL A 259 -13.13 -6.83 -1.86
C VAL A 259 -13.91 -7.92 -1.14
N PRO A 260 -13.96 -9.16 -1.69
CA PRO A 260 -14.63 -10.27 -1.04
C PRO A 260 -13.92 -10.68 0.27
N ASN A 261 -14.67 -11.17 1.25
CA ASN A 261 -14.10 -11.73 2.47
C ASN A 261 -13.06 -12.81 2.17
N ALA A 262 -11.95 -12.80 2.92
CA ALA A 262 -10.92 -13.83 2.83
C ALA A 262 -11.30 -15.12 3.59
N GLY A 263 -12.28 -15.02 4.49
CA GLY A 263 -12.81 -16.15 5.26
C GLY A 263 -12.50 -16.09 6.76
N PHE A 264 -11.46 -15.40 7.18
CA PHE A 264 -11.10 -15.25 8.60
C PHE A 264 -11.88 -14.13 9.30
N GLU A 265 -12.53 -13.23 8.56
CA GLU A 265 -13.31 -12.11 9.10
C GLU A 265 -14.44 -12.56 10.03
N LYS A 266 -14.94 -13.79 9.84
CA LYS A 266 -15.94 -14.39 10.73
C LYS A 266 -15.44 -14.60 12.16
N SER A 267 -14.14 -14.86 12.31
CA SER A 267 -13.49 -15.00 13.63
C SER A 267 -12.92 -13.68 14.15
N ALA A 268 -12.71 -12.70 13.27
CA ALA A 268 -12.27 -11.37 13.63
C ALA A 268 -13.38 -10.63 14.37
N GLN A 269 -13.09 -10.18 15.58
CA GLN A 269 -14.05 -9.41 16.38
C GLN A 269 -14.04 -7.94 15.94
N PHE A 270 -14.74 -7.63 14.85
CA PHE A 270 -14.96 -6.24 14.47
C PHE A 270 -16.06 -5.61 15.33
N PRO A 271 -15.88 -4.37 15.80
CA PRO A 271 -16.96 -3.63 16.44
C PRO A 271 -18.14 -3.48 15.45
N GLN A 272 -19.25 -4.11 15.76
CA GLN A 272 -20.42 -4.07 14.90
C GLN A 272 -21.23 -2.81 15.16
N ASN A 273 -21.40 -1.98 14.14
CA ASN A 273 -22.37 -0.88 14.17
C ASN A 273 -23.45 -1.10 13.09
N PRO A 274 -24.44 -1.99 13.34
CA PRO A 274 -25.46 -2.36 12.35
C PRO A 274 -26.42 -1.21 12.00
N ARG A 275 -26.27 -0.04 12.64
CA ARG A 275 -27.14 1.12 12.41
C ARG A 275 -26.67 2.01 11.28
N ILE A 276 -25.41 1.87 10.82
CA ILE A 276 -24.82 2.76 9.82
C ILE A 276 -25.36 2.46 8.43
N CYS A 277 -25.52 1.17 8.09
CA CYS A 277 -25.99 0.77 6.76
C CYS A 277 -26.85 -0.50 6.86
N LYS A 278 -28.05 -0.48 6.24
CA LYS A 278 -28.91 -1.66 6.20
C LYS A 278 -28.31 -2.74 5.29
N GLY A 279 -28.38 -3.99 5.73
CA GLY A 279 -27.99 -5.16 4.92
C GLY A 279 -26.50 -5.51 4.97
N VAL A 280 -25.71 -4.85 5.80
CA VAL A 280 -24.34 -5.26 6.06
C VAL A 280 -24.33 -6.49 6.94
N ALA A 281 -23.71 -7.57 6.45
CA ALA A 281 -23.58 -8.80 7.23
C ALA A 281 -22.65 -8.59 8.44
N PRO A 282 -22.91 -9.29 9.57
CA PRO A 282 -22.12 -9.08 10.79
C PRO A 282 -20.66 -9.54 10.68
N ASP A 283 -20.30 -10.30 9.65
CA ASP A 283 -18.96 -10.79 9.36
C ASP A 283 -18.19 -9.94 8.35
N VAL A 284 -18.69 -8.76 8.02
CA VAL A 284 -18.02 -7.81 7.14
C VAL A 284 -17.09 -6.92 7.97
N ASP A 285 -15.86 -6.72 7.49
CA ASP A 285 -14.97 -5.70 8.04
C ASP A 285 -15.57 -4.31 7.77
N PRO A 286 -15.91 -3.54 8.81
CA PRO A 286 -16.54 -2.24 8.64
C PRO A 286 -15.62 -1.17 8.02
N GLY A 287 -14.30 -1.42 7.96
CA GLY A 287 -13.34 -0.48 7.40
C GLY A 287 -13.36 0.87 8.09
N ARG A 288 -13.45 1.93 7.32
CA ARG A 288 -13.49 3.32 7.82
C ARG A 288 -14.64 3.58 8.79
N ALA A 289 -15.76 2.90 8.64
CA ALA A 289 -16.92 3.05 9.52
C ALA A 289 -16.65 2.60 10.97
N GLU A 290 -15.56 1.86 11.23
CA GLU A 290 -15.11 1.49 12.58
C GLU A 290 -14.54 2.68 13.37
N VAL A 291 -14.11 3.76 12.74
CA VAL A 291 -13.40 4.88 13.38
C VAL A 291 -14.35 5.67 14.28
N PRO A 292 -14.15 5.67 15.61
CA PRO A 292 -15.15 6.21 16.55
C PRO A 292 -15.42 7.72 16.40
N ALA A 293 -14.42 8.48 15.97
CA ALA A 293 -14.53 9.94 15.81
C ALA A 293 -15.22 10.35 14.50
N LEU A 294 -15.51 9.38 13.63
CA LEU A 294 -16.15 9.63 12.34
C LEU A 294 -17.68 9.52 12.49
N HIS A 295 -18.40 10.50 11.94
CA HIS A 295 -19.83 10.38 11.70
C HIS A 295 -20.03 9.51 10.43
N ALA A 296 -19.83 8.20 10.60
CA ALA A 296 -19.80 7.25 9.49
C ALA A 296 -21.12 7.21 8.72
N SER A 297 -21.01 7.10 7.42
CA SER A 297 -22.08 6.91 6.45
C SER A 297 -22.02 5.50 5.82
N CYS A 298 -23.00 5.19 4.99
CA CYS A 298 -22.99 3.93 4.21
C CYS A 298 -21.78 3.84 3.26
N ALA A 299 -21.27 4.95 2.79
CA ALA A 299 -20.08 5.03 1.95
C ALA A 299 -18.78 4.69 2.71
N ASP A 300 -18.78 4.83 4.04
CA ASP A 300 -17.63 4.48 4.87
C ASP A 300 -17.54 2.98 5.20
N VAL A 301 -18.65 2.24 5.01
CA VAL A 301 -18.69 0.79 5.28
C VAL A 301 -17.86 0.05 4.24
N ALA A 302 -16.94 -0.79 4.72
CA ALA A 302 -15.98 -1.52 3.90
C ALA A 302 -15.11 -0.63 2.98
N ALA A 303 -15.02 0.66 3.31
CA ALA A 303 -14.08 1.58 2.68
C ALA A 303 -12.74 1.52 3.40
N PHE A 304 -11.67 1.40 2.63
CA PHE A 304 -10.29 1.30 3.14
C PHE A 304 -9.41 2.34 2.47
N LYS A 305 -8.42 2.80 3.22
CA LYS A 305 -7.44 3.76 2.72
C LYS A 305 -6.70 3.17 1.51
N THR A 306 -6.59 3.93 0.43
CA THR A 306 -5.78 3.57 -0.73
C THR A 306 -4.32 3.32 -0.29
N PRO A 307 -3.80 2.09 -0.43
CA PRO A 307 -2.39 1.83 -0.15
C PRO A 307 -1.50 2.43 -1.22
N THR A 308 -0.26 2.76 -0.85
CA THR A 308 0.76 3.06 -1.85
C THR A 308 1.03 1.82 -2.72
N LEU A 309 1.23 2.00 -4.02
CA LEU A 309 1.71 0.91 -4.90
C LEU A 309 3.24 0.89 -5.04
N ARG A 310 3.96 1.78 -4.35
CA ARG A 310 5.42 1.67 -4.30
C ARG A 310 5.81 0.37 -3.62
N ASN A 311 6.68 -0.39 -4.29
CA ASN A 311 7.14 -1.72 -3.84
C ASN A 311 6.03 -2.78 -3.72
N VAL A 312 4.87 -2.57 -4.31
CA VAL A 312 3.72 -3.47 -4.19
C VAL A 312 4.04 -4.91 -4.60
N ALA A 313 4.98 -5.11 -5.53
CA ALA A 313 5.43 -6.45 -5.94
C ALA A 313 6.12 -7.27 -4.83
N LEU A 314 6.46 -6.65 -3.69
CA LEU A 314 7.15 -7.28 -2.57
C LEU A 314 6.22 -7.67 -1.40
N SER A 315 4.99 -7.15 -1.37
CA SER A 315 4.10 -7.19 -0.20
C SER A 315 2.83 -8.02 -0.40
N ALA A 316 2.91 -9.08 -1.21
CA ALA A 316 1.82 -10.05 -1.28
C ALA A 316 1.59 -10.72 0.09
N PRO A 317 0.34 -11.15 0.41
CA PRO A 317 -0.88 -11.02 -0.37
C PRO A 317 -1.51 -9.61 -0.30
N TYR A 318 -2.47 -9.35 -1.18
CA TYR A 318 -3.00 -8.01 -1.43
C TYR A 318 -4.37 -7.78 -0.82
N MET A 319 -4.77 -6.50 -0.72
CA MET A 319 -5.93 -5.93 -0.08
C MET A 319 -5.83 -5.96 1.46
N HIS A 320 -6.78 -5.29 2.12
CA HIS A 320 -6.83 -5.18 3.58
C HIS A 320 -6.89 -6.53 4.30
N ASN A 321 -7.40 -7.56 3.64
CA ASN A 321 -7.58 -8.91 4.17
C ASN A 321 -6.69 -9.96 3.48
N GLY A 322 -5.74 -9.55 2.64
CA GLY A 322 -4.86 -10.47 1.94
C GLY A 322 -5.57 -11.44 0.98
N LYS A 323 -6.74 -11.05 0.46
CA LYS A 323 -7.60 -11.91 -0.38
C LYS A 323 -6.91 -12.42 -1.63
N PHE A 324 -6.08 -11.62 -2.26
CA PHE A 324 -5.41 -11.97 -3.52
C PHE A 324 -3.94 -12.26 -3.30
N THR A 325 -3.47 -13.36 -3.85
CA THR A 325 -2.09 -13.84 -3.65
C THR A 325 -1.12 -13.34 -4.71
N THR A 326 -1.66 -12.90 -5.86
CA THR A 326 -0.89 -12.36 -6.99
C THR A 326 -1.37 -10.97 -7.40
N LEU A 327 -0.49 -10.20 -8.06
CA LEU A 327 -0.88 -8.90 -8.64
C LEU A 327 -1.90 -9.07 -9.76
N GLU A 328 -1.80 -10.16 -10.51
CA GLU A 328 -2.73 -10.52 -11.56
C GLU A 328 -4.16 -10.67 -11.02
N GLU A 329 -4.34 -11.40 -9.92
CA GLU A 329 -5.64 -11.53 -9.23
C GLU A 329 -6.16 -10.19 -8.72
N ALA A 330 -5.28 -9.38 -8.11
CA ALA A 330 -5.64 -8.07 -7.59
C ALA A 330 -6.09 -7.11 -8.70
N VAL A 331 -5.46 -7.15 -9.88
CA VAL A 331 -5.86 -6.34 -11.04
C VAL A 331 -7.13 -6.88 -11.69
N ALA A 332 -7.27 -8.22 -11.80
CA ALA A 332 -8.46 -8.86 -12.36
C ALA A 332 -9.74 -8.54 -11.55
N HIS A 333 -9.62 -8.35 -10.23
CA HIS A 333 -10.73 -7.91 -9.40
C HIS A 333 -11.39 -6.60 -9.90
N TYR A 334 -10.60 -5.64 -10.36
CA TYR A 334 -11.13 -4.41 -10.93
C TYR A 334 -11.79 -4.63 -12.30
N GLU A 335 -11.34 -5.61 -13.07
CA GLU A 335 -11.99 -6.04 -14.30
C GLU A 335 -13.36 -6.64 -14.00
N ASP A 336 -13.46 -7.51 -13.01
CA ASP A 336 -14.72 -8.12 -12.54
C ASP A 336 -15.72 -7.06 -12.06
N LEU A 337 -15.26 -6.05 -11.32
CA LEU A 337 -16.08 -4.89 -10.92
C LEU A 337 -16.59 -4.11 -12.15
N ALA A 338 -15.70 -3.83 -13.10
CA ALA A 338 -16.05 -3.10 -14.32
C ALA A 338 -17.07 -3.84 -15.20
N GLN A 339 -17.01 -5.16 -15.22
CA GLN A 339 -17.98 -6.02 -15.91
C GLN A 339 -19.28 -6.21 -15.12
N GLY A 340 -19.29 -5.89 -13.82
CA GLY A 340 -20.43 -6.07 -12.92
C GLY A 340 -20.68 -7.54 -12.56
N THR A 341 -19.63 -8.36 -12.55
CA THR A 341 -19.68 -9.75 -12.09
C THR A 341 -19.69 -9.84 -10.57
N ILE A 342 -19.13 -8.82 -9.89
CA ILE A 342 -19.19 -8.66 -8.44
C ILE A 342 -20.46 -7.86 -8.10
N THR A 343 -21.45 -8.52 -7.50
CA THR A 343 -22.76 -7.94 -7.17
C THR A 343 -23.03 -7.87 -5.66
N ALA A 344 -22.36 -8.70 -4.87
CA ALA A 344 -22.52 -8.74 -3.42
C ALA A 344 -21.38 -7.96 -2.75
N VAL A 345 -21.64 -6.70 -2.43
CA VAL A 345 -20.69 -5.84 -1.71
C VAL A 345 -21.34 -5.28 -0.46
N ALA A 346 -20.55 -5.09 0.58
CA ALA A 346 -21.00 -4.39 1.78
C ALA A 346 -20.91 -2.87 1.54
N GLY A 347 -21.88 -2.11 2.05
CA GLY A 347 -21.91 -0.66 1.89
C GLY A 347 -22.14 -0.22 0.44
N GLU A 348 -21.56 0.91 0.08
CA GLU A 348 -21.65 1.49 -1.26
C GLU A 348 -20.30 1.41 -1.99
N LEU A 349 -20.29 0.83 -3.19
CA LEU A 349 -19.13 0.88 -4.06
C LEU A 349 -18.77 2.32 -4.43
N ASP A 350 -17.47 2.60 -4.44
CA ASP A 350 -16.96 3.86 -4.97
C ASP A 350 -17.39 4.05 -6.43
N SER A 351 -17.75 5.28 -6.78
CA SER A 351 -18.27 5.62 -8.11
C SER A 351 -17.26 5.33 -9.23
N ASP A 352 -15.97 5.44 -8.94
CA ASP A 352 -14.91 5.24 -9.92
C ASP A 352 -14.62 3.77 -10.24
N VAL A 353 -15.12 2.84 -9.42
CA VAL A 353 -14.98 1.39 -9.68
C VAL A 353 -16.30 0.69 -10.04
N ARG A 354 -17.41 1.42 -10.12
CA ARG A 354 -18.70 0.86 -10.56
C ARG A 354 -18.64 0.37 -12.00
N LYS A 355 -19.58 -0.50 -12.36
CA LYS A 355 -19.71 -1.07 -13.70
C LYS A 355 -19.52 -0.04 -14.83
N GLY A 356 -18.65 -0.33 -15.77
CA GLY A 356 -18.40 0.48 -16.97
C GLY A 356 -17.55 1.72 -16.75
N THR A 357 -17.02 1.97 -15.56
CA THR A 357 -16.15 3.13 -15.30
C THR A 357 -14.67 2.87 -15.63
N ILE A 358 -14.21 1.62 -15.53
CA ILE A 358 -12.87 1.17 -15.89
C ILE A 358 -12.92 0.49 -17.26
N LEU A 359 -11.99 0.84 -18.14
CA LEU A 359 -11.96 0.39 -19.53
C LEU A 359 -10.74 -0.47 -19.84
N PHE A 360 -10.57 -1.59 -19.14
CA PHE A 360 -9.61 -2.63 -19.50
C PHE A 360 -10.26 -4.01 -19.30
N GLY A 361 -9.67 -5.03 -19.92
CA GLY A 361 -10.21 -6.38 -19.88
C GLY A 361 -11.15 -6.74 -21.02
N ALA A 362 -11.86 -7.86 -20.88
CA ALA A 362 -12.59 -8.52 -21.97
C ALA A 362 -13.61 -7.62 -22.68
N GLY A 363 -13.39 -7.36 -23.95
CA GLY A 363 -14.31 -6.62 -24.83
C GLY A 363 -14.06 -5.13 -24.96
N VAL A 364 -13.17 -4.52 -24.16
CA VAL A 364 -12.86 -3.10 -24.24
C VAL A 364 -11.34 -2.83 -24.24
N GLY A 365 -10.54 -3.70 -23.64
CA GLY A 365 -9.09 -3.64 -23.59
C GLY A 365 -8.42 -4.74 -24.43
N GLU A 366 -7.10 -4.67 -24.52
CA GLU A 366 -6.31 -5.74 -25.10
C GLU A 366 -6.12 -6.87 -24.09
N ALA A 367 -6.08 -8.12 -24.54
CA ALA A 367 -5.82 -9.28 -23.66
C ALA A 367 -4.49 -9.18 -22.87
N THR A 368 -3.59 -8.31 -23.30
CA THR A 368 -2.30 -8.05 -22.65
C THR A 368 -2.34 -6.94 -21.60
N ASP A 369 -3.47 -6.30 -21.34
CA ASP A 369 -3.54 -5.16 -20.43
C ASP A 369 -3.20 -5.54 -18.99
N VAL A 370 -3.80 -6.61 -18.46
CA VAL A 370 -3.50 -7.09 -17.10
C VAL A 370 -2.03 -7.46 -16.94
N PRO A 371 -1.42 -8.32 -17.79
CA PRO A 371 0.00 -8.62 -17.71
C PRO A 371 0.90 -7.37 -17.81
N ASN A 372 0.60 -6.44 -18.73
CA ASN A 372 1.39 -5.23 -18.89
C ASN A 372 1.26 -4.30 -17.65
N MET A 373 0.07 -4.18 -17.06
CA MET A 373 -0.12 -3.42 -15.82
C MET A 373 0.65 -4.02 -14.65
N VAL A 374 0.64 -5.34 -14.50
CA VAL A 374 1.46 -6.03 -13.50
C VAL A 374 2.95 -5.73 -13.72
N GLU A 375 3.44 -5.78 -14.95
CA GLU A 375 4.81 -5.38 -15.26
C GLU A 375 5.08 -3.92 -14.89
N PHE A 376 4.14 -3.00 -15.13
CA PHE A 376 4.29 -1.62 -14.69
C PHE A 376 4.33 -1.52 -13.15
N MET A 377 3.47 -2.22 -12.43
CA MET A 377 3.47 -2.23 -10.96
C MET A 377 4.80 -2.77 -10.40
N LYS A 378 5.42 -3.77 -11.04
CA LYS A 378 6.79 -4.22 -10.71
C LYS A 378 7.84 -3.12 -10.89
N ALA A 379 7.64 -2.22 -11.87
CA ALA A 379 8.53 -1.09 -12.10
C ALA A 379 8.44 0.01 -11.00
N LEU A 380 7.51 -0.09 -10.07
CA LEU A 380 7.41 0.77 -8.89
C LEU A 380 8.29 0.28 -7.72
N THR A 381 9.00 -0.83 -7.88
CA THR A 381 9.92 -1.37 -6.89
C THR A 381 11.23 -0.60 -6.93
N GLY A 382 11.54 0.08 -5.84
CA GLY A 382 12.77 0.84 -5.68
C GLY A 382 13.90 0.03 -5.02
N SER A 383 14.97 0.73 -4.64
CA SER A 383 16.06 0.14 -3.87
C SER A 383 15.53 -0.28 -2.50
N GLN A 384 15.69 -1.55 -2.17
CA GLN A 384 15.30 -2.05 -0.87
C GLN A 384 16.28 -1.54 0.19
N LEU A 385 15.75 -1.20 1.36
CA LEU A 385 16.60 -0.98 2.52
C LEU A 385 17.12 -2.35 2.96
N PRO A 386 18.43 -2.51 3.17
CA PRO A 386 18.93 -3.70 3.83
C PRO A 386 18.28 -3.77 5.21
N GLY A 387 17.88 -4.97 5.64
CA GLY A 387 17.56 -5.21 7.04
C GLY A 387 18.72 -4.75 7.94
N PRO A 388 18.54 -4.65 9.25
CA PRO A 388 19.57 -4.12 10.16
C PRO A 388 20.90 -4.77 9.84
N LYS A 389 21.87 -3.96 9.39
CA LYS A 389 23.26 -4.43 9.20
C LYS A 389 23.81 -4.70 10.57
N GLY A 390 23.81 -5.95 10.96
CA GLY A 390 24.34 -6.54 12.15
C GLY A 390 24.87 -5.56 13.19
N GLY A 391 24.14 -5.28 14.24
CA GLY A 391 24.70 -4.53 15.31
C GLY A 391 23.77 -3.74 16.22
N VAL A 392 22.49 -3.80 16.13
CA VAL A 392 21.61 -3.53 17.28
C VAL A 392 20.35 -4.39 17.14
N ALA A 393 20.52 -5.71 17.00
CA ALA A 393 19.51 -6.55 17.61
C ALA A 393 19.61 -6.28 19.11
N PRO A 394 18.53 -5.97 19.83
CA PRO A 394 18.58 -6.03 21.28
C PRO A 394 19.19 -7.39 21.64
N PRO A 395 20.02 -7.49 22.67
CA PRO A 395 20.73 -8.71 23.01
C PRO A 395 19.73 -9.81 23.37
N SER A 396 19.23 -10.48 22.35
CA SER A 396 18.38 -11.65 22.47
C SER A 396 18.88 -12.69 21.49
N ARG A 397 19.54 -13.64 22.03
CA ARG A 397 19.92 -15.00 21.63
C ARG A 397 21.42 -15.22 21.71
N LYS A 398 21.84 -15.59 22.87
CA LYS A 398 22.74 -16.77 23.01
C LYS A 398 21.90 -17.89 23.58
#